data_81ed2ebf29c532399e97360dcbc9734d
#
_entry.id   81ed2ebf29c532399e97360dcbc9734d
#
_cell.length_a   1.000
_cell.length_b   1.000
_cell.length_c   1.000
_cell.angle_alpha   90.00
_cell.angle_beta   90.00
_cell.angle_gamma   90.00
#
_symmetry.space_group_name_H-M   'P 1'
#
loop_
_entity.id
_entity.type
_entity.pdbx_description
1 polymer ?
#
loop_
_entity_poly.entity_id
_entity_poly.type
_entity_poly.pdbx_seq_one_letter_code
_entity_poly.pdbx_strand_id
1 'polypeptide(L)'
;MRPTLLALLAFVPAFGADIKVTPNEAVDVAQEGKVVARFMMSHDVSTPAKRLDNYKPYLHVFDPSGALRLTKGPGFNFTHHRGIMLGFMKITVDGKTYDRWHMVKGDQVVTAVKPTTDGFVASIDWQGATAQDKPILTEERAFTFTKATAPFYLGIEMKTALKPDHGEAKIDGDPEHAGAQFRPSEKIDGTKTTYVYPGKDVLIHKVRDLTWVAEVFTIEGKTFTALLLNHPSNPKDTAFSAYRDYGRFGAFPKGVATPEAPFKLRYQWLIAEGDVRDAAAFQQAYNAFAGTDAPTPPVTVMLAEQPKPKAPAKK
;
A
#
# COMPACT_ATOMS: atom_id res chain seq x y z
N MET A 1 -26.79 -21.61 40.00
CA MET A 1 -26.33 -22.15 38.72
C MET A 1 -25.86 -21.00 37.84
N ARG A 2 -24.55 -20.87 37.57
CA ARG A 2 -24.01 -19.86 36.68
C ARG A 2 -23.98 -20.43 35.26
N PRO A 3 -24.44 -19.75 34.24
CA PRO A 3 -24.31 -20.24 32.87
C PRO A 3 -22.85 -20.13 32.43
N THR A 4 -22.28 -21.26 32.06
CA THR A 4 -20.97 -21.35 31.42
C THR A 4 -21.13 -20.86 29.99
N LEU A 5 -20.55 -19.68 29.68
CA LEU A 5 -20.49 -19.14 28.31
C LEU A 5 -19.49 -20.00 27.54
N LEU A 6 -19.99 -20.83 26.64
CA LEU A 6 -19.18 -21.57 25.66
C LEU A 6 -18.73 -20.57 24.58
N ALA A 7 -17.47 -20.14 24.65
CA ALA A 7 -16.89 -19.36 23.56
C ALA A 7 -16.74 -20.27 22.34
N LEU A 8 -17.58 -20.06 21.31
CA LEU A 8 -17.39 -20.65 20.00
C LEU A 8 -16.13 -20.03 19.38
N LEU A 9 -15.01 -20.74 19.42
CA LEU A 9 -13.84 -20.44 18.62
C LEU A 9 -14.23 -20.64 17.15
N ALA A 10 -14.49 -19.55 16.43
CA ALA A 10 -14.66 -19.55 14.99
C ALA A 10 -13.34 -20.03 14.38
N PHE A 11 -13.35 -21.22 13.80
CA PHE A 11 -12.24 -21.74 13.01
C PHE A 11 -12.20 -20.92 11.70
N VAL A 12 -11.33 -19.92 11.67
CA VAL A 12 -10.99 -19.23 10.41
C VAL A 12 -10.11 -20.21 9.64
N PRO A 13 -10.55 -20.74 8.50
CA PRO A 13 -9.70 -21.62 7.70
C PRO A 13 -8.41 -20.88 7.34
N ALA A 14 -7.27 -21.53 7.56
CA ALA A 14 -5.98 -20.99 7.17
C ALA A 14 -6.03 -20.62 5.67
N PHE A 15 -5.53 -19.45 5.33
CA PHE A 15 -5.33 -19.04 3.94
C PHE A 15 -4.25 -19.97 3.36
N GLY A 16 -4.66 -20.99 2.63
CA GLY A 16 -3.73 -21.89 1.95
C GLY A 16 -3.12 -21.16 0.74
N ALA A 17 -2.24 -20.18 1.01
CA ALA A 17 -1.50 -19.51 -0.06
C ALA A 17 -0.26 -20.32 -0.41
N ASP A 18 -0.08 -20.61 -1.69
CA ASP A 18 1.19 -21.11 -2.21
C ASP A 18 2.13 -19.91 -2.43
N ILE A 19 3.21 -19.87 -1.66
CA ILE A 19 4.23 -18.83 -1.77
C ILE A 19 5.40 -19.39 -2.58
N LYS A 20 5.61 -18.84 -3.78
CA LYS A 20 6.73 -19.20 -4.65
C LYS A 20 7.69 -18.04 -4.79
N VAL A 21 8.92 -18.23 -4.34
CA VAL A 21 10.01 -17.26 -4.50
C VAL A 21 10.81 -17.62 -5.76
N THR A 22 10.91 -16.68 -6.70
CA THR A 22 11.87 -16.70 -7.80
C THR A 22 12.99 -15.73 -7.42
N PRO A 23 14.21 -16.24 -7.07
CA PRO A 23 15.29 -15.39 -6.55
C PRO A 23 15.60 -14.21 -7.49
N ASN A 24 15.78 -13.03 -6.91
CA ASN A 24 16.08 -11.77 -7.62
C ASN A 24 15.05 -11.32 -8.66
N GLU A 25 13.85 -11.91 -8.66
CA GLU A 25 12.76 -11.54 -9.59
C GLU A 25 11.49 -11.17 -8.84
N ALA A 26 10.84 -12.15 -8.23
CA ALA A 26 9.53 -11.97 -7.64
C ALA A 26 9.18 -13.00 -6.57
N VAL A 27 8.16 -12.67 -5.76
CA VAL A 27 7.44 -13.63 -4.94
C VAL A 27 6.00 -13.70 -5.44
N ASP A 28 5.61 -14.86 -5.94
CA ASP A 28 4.22 -15.15 -6.31
C ASP A 28 3.45 -15.66 -5.10
N VAL A 29 2.25 -15.14 -4.95
CA VAL A 29 1.26 -15.59 -3.98
C VAL A 29 0.07 -16.13 -4.74
N ALA A 30 -0.13 -17.43 -4.68
CA ALA A 30 -1.23 -18.09 -5.37
C ALA A 30 -2.30 -18.58 -4.39
N GLN A 31 -3.55 -18.46 -4.79
CA GLN A 31 -4.71 -19.03 -4.13
C GLN A 31 -5.43 -19.95 -5.10
N GLU A 32 -5.66 -21.19 -4.70
CA GLU A 32 -6.31 -22.19 -5.56
C GLU A 32 -5.62 -22.31 -6.94
N GLY A 33 -4.27 -22.25 -6.95
CA GLY A 33 -3.45 -22.34 -8.15
C GLY A 33 -3.42 -21.10 -9.04
N LYS A 34 -4.05 -19.98 -8.62
CA LYS A 34 -4.09 -18.71 -9.36
C LYS A 34 -3.28 -17.66 -8.65
N VAL A 35 -2.39 -16.97 -9.34
CA VAL A 35 -1.58 -15.88 -8.77
C VAL A 35 -2.50 -14.68 -8.49
N VAL A 36 -2.72 -14.37 -7.21
CA VAL A 36 -3.55 -13.24 -6.76
C VAL A 36 -2.71 -12.02 -6.36
N ALA A 37 -1.42 -12.23 -6.06
CA ALA A 37 -0.48 -11.15 -5.83
C ALA A 37 0.94 -11.56 -6.28
N ARG A 38 1.76 -10.56 -6.64
CA ARG A 38 3.17 -10.75 -7.02
C ARG A 38 4.02 -9.60 -6.51
N PHE A 39 4.97 -9.90 -5.64
CA PHE A 39 5.93 -8.90 -5.17
C PHE A 39 7.11 -8.85 -6.12
N MET A 40 7.27 -7.71 -6.77
CA MET A 40 8.37 -7.44 -7.70
C MET A 40 9.58 -6.95 -6.90
N MET A 41 10.71 -7.63 -7.06
CA MET A 41 11.92 -7.37 -6.28
C MET A 41 13.21 -7.32 -7.10
N SER A 42 13.11 -7.40 -8.43
CA SER A 42 14.27 -7.29 -9.31
C SER A 42 14.99 -5.96 -9.11
N HIS A 43 16.31 -6.01 -9.14
CA HIS A 43 17.17 -4.83 -9.11
C HIS A 43 18.23 -4.93 -10.22
N ASP A 44 17.81 -4.70 -11.46
CA ASP A 44 18.72 -4.62 -12.62
C ASP A 44 18.95 -3.14 -12.97
N VAL A 45 20.15 -2.66 -12.69
CA VAL A 45 20.58 -1.27 -12.94
C VAL A 45 21.66 -1.20 -14.04
N SER A 46 21.80 -2.25 -14.84
CA SER A 46 22.81 -2.35 -15.91
C SER A 46 22.65 -1.28 -16.98
N THR A 47 21.46 -0.72 -17.14
CA THR A 47 21.19 0.45 -17.99
C THR A 47 20.23 1.42 -17.27
N PRO A 48 20.23 2.72 -17.64
CA PRO A 48 19.25 3.69 -17.09
C PRO A 48 17.79 3.24 -17.26
N ALA A 49 17.44 2.65 -18.39
CA ALA A 49 16.09 2.15 -18.67
C ALA A 49 15.72 1.00 -17.74
N LYS A 50 16.61 0.00 -17.56
CA LYS A 50 16.38 -1.10 -16.62
C LYS A 50 16.30 -0.63 -15.18
N ARG A 51 17.13 0.35 -14.77
CA ARG A 51 17.01 0.96 -13.45
C ARG A 51 15.64 1.60 -13.25
N LEU A 52 15.11 2.31 -14.24
CA LEU A 52 13.75 2.89 -14.17
C LEU A 52 12.67 1.84 -13.92
N ASP A 53 12.86 0.61 -14.37
CA ASP A 53 11.93 -0.49 -14.14
C ASP A 53 12.13 -1.19 -12.80
N ASN A 54 13.30 -1.10 -12.19
CA ASN A 54 13.72 -1.96 -11.08
C ASN A 54 14.17 -1.23 -9.80
N TYR A 55 14.12 0.11 -9.73
CA TYR A 55 14.69 0.88 -8.62
C TYR A 55 13.96 0.76 -7.27
N LYS A 56 12.80 0.14 -7.22
CA LYS A 56 12.07 -0.13 -5.97
C LYS A 56 11.18 -1.34 -6.06
N PRO A 57 11.04 -2.10 -4.96
CA PRO A 57 10.08 -3.19 -4.88
C PRO A 57 8.65 -2.68 -4.71
N TYR A 58 7.67 -3.47 -5.17
CA TYR A 58 6.25 -3.19 -5.05
C TYR A 58 5.44 -4.48 -5.25
N LEU A 59 4.19 -4.48 -4.77
CA LEU A 59 3.30 -5.63 -4.90
C LEU A 59 2.26 -5.37 -5.99
N HIS A 60 2.19 -6.26 -6.97
CA HIS A 60 1.06 -6.38 -7.87
C HIS A 60 -0.09 -7.13 -7.22
N VAL A 61 -1.32 -6.74 -7.57
CA VAL A 61 -2.56 -7.42 -7.21
C VAL A 61 -3.28 -7.83 -8.49
N PHE A 62 -3.89 -9.00 -8.48
CA PHE A 62 -4.65 -9.55 -9.61
C PHE A 62 -6.10 -9.82 -9.22
N ASP A 63 -6.97 -9.95 -10.21
CA ASP A 63 -8.35 -10.40 -10.03
C ASP A 63 -8.39 -11.87 -9.53
N PRO A 64 -9.53 -12.38 -9.07
CA PRO A 64 -9.61 -13.75 -8.55
C PRO A 64 -9.24 -14.83 -9.58
N SER A 65 -9.31 -14.51 -10.87
CA SER A 65 -8.89 -15.43 -11.93
C SER A 65 -7.36 -15.48 -12.12
N GLY A 66 -6.63 -14.49 -11.60
CA GLY A 66 -5.20 -14.29 -11.81
C GLY A 66 -4.85 -13.75 -13.21
N ALA A 67 -5.84 -13.47 -14.06
CA ALA A 67 -5.62 -13.06 -15.44
C ALA A 67 -5.52 -11.54 -15.61
N LEU A 68 -6.26 -10.75 -14.82
CA LEU A 68 -6.28 -9.31 -14.91
C LEU A 68 -5.43 -8.69 -13.78
N ARG A 69 -4.38 -7.97 -14.15
CA ARG A 69 -3.57 -7.20 -13.23
C ARG A 69 -4.28 -5.90 -12.85
N LEU A 70 -4.63 -5.76 -11.58
CA LEU A 70 -5.37 -4.60 -11.05
C LEU A 70 -4.47 -3.39 -10.79
N THR A 71 -3.17 -3.59 -10.67
CA THR A 71 -2.22 -2.55 -10.24
C THR A 71 -1.20 -2.21 -11.32
N LYS A 72 -0.71 -0.96 -11.27
CA LYS A 72 0.26 -0.42 -12.22
C LYS A 72 1.67 -1.00 -12.00
N GLY A 73 2.39 -1.25 -13.09
CA GLY A 73 3.82 -1.50 -13.13
C GLY A 73 4.65 -0.23 -13.42
N PRO A 74 5.94 -0.38 -13.76
CA PRO A 74 6.78 0.71 -14.26
C PRO A 74 6.28 1.26 -15.60
N GLY A 75 6.83 2.39 -16.01
CA GLY A 75 6.45 3.06 -17.27
C GLY A 75 5.23 3.97 -17.14
N PHE A 76 4.72 4.45 -18.26
CA PHE A 76 3.59 5.37 -18.35
C PHE A 76 3.77 6.66 -17.53
N ASN A 77 2.67 7.39 -17.28
CA ASN A 77 2.68 8.54 -16.39
C ASN A 77 3.07 8.13 -14.97
N PHE A 78 3.94 8.91 -14.34
CA PHE A 78 4.38 8.66 -12.96
C PHE A 78 5.00 7.28 -12.78
N THR A 79 6.12 7.00 -13.45
CA THR A 79 6.81 5.69 -13.39
C THR A 79 7.20 5.27 -11.98
N HIS A 80 7.29 6.21 -11.02
CA HIS A 80 7.54 5.94 -9.61
C HIS A 80 6.29 5.45 -8.84
N HIS A 81 5.07 5.56 -9.39
CA HIS A 81 3.86 4.98 -8.81
C HIS A 81 3.67 3.55 -9.30
N ARG A 82 3.68 2.56 -8.41
CA ARG A 82 3.62 1.12 -8.76
C ARG A 82 2.86 0.34 -7.71
N GLY A 83 1.90 -0.44 -8.07
CA GLY A 83 1.22 -1.39 -7.22
C GLY A 83 0.95 -0.90 -5.80
N ILE A 84 1.16 -1.76 -4.81
CA ILE A 84 1.28 -1.39 -3.41
C ILE A 84 2.76 -1.15 -3.13
N MET A 85 3.10 0.08 -2.78
CA MET A 85 4.48 0.54 -2.57
C MET A 85 4.61 1.40 -1.32
N LEU A 86 5.84 1.55 -0.83
CA LEU A 86 6.21 2.47 0.25
C LEU A 86 7.34 3.39 -0.23
N GLY A 87 7.24 4.67 0.10
CA GLY A 87 8.28 5.64 -0.22
C GLY A 87 8.05 6.96 0.51
N PHE A 88 9.11 7.77 0.60
CA PHE A 88 9.07 9.10 1.22
C PHE A 88 9.95 10.07 0.42
N MET A 89 9.41 11.22 0.07
CA MET A 89 10.14 12.23 -0.70
C MET A 89 11.22 12.91 0.13
N LYS A 90 11.07 12.94 1.46
CA LYS A 90 11.97 13.66 2.35
C LYS A 90 12.40 12.79 3.53
N ILE A 91 13.55 12.15 3.39
CA ILE A 91 14.19 11.39 4.46
C ILE A 91 15.46 12.14 4.82
N THR A 92 15.60 12.63 6.07
CA THR A 92 16.79 13.34 6.51
C THR A 92 17.57 12.49 7.49
N VAL A 93 18.80 12.16 7.14
CA VAL A 93 19.78 11.41 7.96
C VAL A 93 21.09 12.20 7.93
N ASP A 94 21.71 12.43 9.08
CA ASP A 94 22.97 13.17 9.23
C ASP A 94 22.98 14.53 8.51
N GLY A 95 21.85 15.26 8.60
CA GLY A 95 21.69 16.57 7.98
C GLY A 95 21.49 16.54 6.45
N LYS A 96 21.55 15.37 5.80
CA LYS A 96 21.32 15.21 4.36
C LYS A 96 19.91 14.71 4.09
N THR A 97 19.26 15.24 3.05
CA THR A 97 17.89 14.84 2.64
C THR A 97 17.95 14.00 1.38
N TYR A 98 17.17 12.91 1.39
CA TYR A 98 17.07 11.92 0.32
C TYR A 98 15.62 11.76 -0.13
N ASP A 99 15.43 11.67 -1.46
CA ASP A 99 14.12 11.37 -2.06
C ASP A 99 14.04 9.88 -2.41
N ARG A 100 13.24 9.14 -1.67
CA ARG A 100 12.92 7.71 -1.89
C ARG A 100 11.45 7.49 -2.25
N TRP A 101 10.85 8.54 -2.80
CA TRP A 101 9.60 8.46 -3.52
C TRP A 101 9.82 8.43 -5.03
N HIS A 102 10.52 9.45 -5.57
CA HIS A 102 10.85 9.55 -6.99
C HIS A 102 12.10 8.75 -7.37
N MET A 103 12.90 8.33 -6.38
CA MET A 103 14.14 7.56 -6.59
C MET A 103 15.17 8.32 -7.44
N VAL A 104 15.34 9.61 -7.16
CA VAL A 104 16.24 10.49 -7.94
C VAL A 104 17.69 9.99 -7.89
N LYS A 105 18.17 9.60 -6.71
CA LYS A 105 19.49 8.99 -6.50
C LYS A 105 19.37 7.93 -5.42
N GLY A 106 19.90 6.73 -5.69
CA GLY A 106 19.78 5.56 -4.82
C GLY A 106 18.40 4.88 -4.93
N ASP A 107 18.35 3.63 -4.60
CA ASP A 107 17.24 2.72 -4.86
C ASP A 107 16.78 2.03 -3.58
N GLN A 108 15.64 1.34 -3.62
CA GLN A 108 15.23 0.39 -2.61
C GLN A 108 15.54 -1.02 -3.14
N VAL A 109 16.45 -1.73 -2.47
CA VAL A 109 16.97 -3.02 -2.93
C VAL A 109 16.55 -4.11 -1.96
N VAL A 110 15.86 -5.14 -2.45
CA VAL A 110 15.55 -6.32 -1.65
C VAL A 110 16.81 -7.16 -1.52
N THR A 111 17.26 -7.35 -0.28
CA THR A 111 18.49 -8.12 0.04
C THR A 111 18.19 -9.56 0.46
N ALA A 112 16.98 -9.80 0.98
CA ALA A 112 16.53 -11.14 1.34
C ALA A 112 15.00 -11.23 1.32
N VAL A 113 14.49 -12.44 1.08
CA VAL A 113 13.08 -12.79 1.26
C VAL A 113 12.99 -14.08 2.05
N LYS A 114 12.18 -14.08 3.10
CA LYS A 114 11.89 -15.24 3.92
C LYS A 114 10.37 -15.55 3.84
N PRO A 115 9.98 -16.66 3.19
CA PRO A 115 8.60 -17.10 3.20
C PRO A 115 8.11 -17.41 4.61
N THR A 116 6.81 -17.19 4.84
CA THR A 116 6.07 -17.60 6.04
C THR A 116 4.86 -18.45 5.62
N THR A 117 4.06 -18.93 6.56
CA THR A 117 2.87 -19.75 6.25
C THR A 117 1.88 -19.01 5.35
N ASP A 118 1.66 -17.71 5.58
CA ASP A 118 0.61 -16.94 4.92
C ASP A 118 1.17 -15.75 4.11
N GLY A 119 2.49 -15.74 3.83
CA GLY A 119 3.11 -14.62 3.16
C GLY A 119 4.64 -14.68 3.17
N PHE A 120 5.28 -13.54 3.38
CA PHE A 120 6.74 -13.43 3.41
C PHE A 120 7.21 -12.16 4.13
N VAL A 121 8.48 -12.16 4.55
CA VAL A 121 9.19 -10.98 5.02
C VAL A 121 10.31 -10.65 4.04
N ALA A 122 10.37 -9.43 3.57
CA ALA A 122 11.44 -8.90 2.73
C ALA A 122 12.32 -7.96 3.55
N SER A 123 13.64 -8.18 3.51
CA SER A 123 14.64 -7.22 3.99
C SER A 123 15.01 -6.31 2.83
N ILE A 124 15.00 -5.00 3.06
CA ILE A 124 15.15 -4.00 2.00
C ILE A 124 16.13 -2.93 2.47
N ASP A 125 17.16 -2.69 1.66
CA ASP A 125 18.08 -1.57 1.84
C ASP A 125 17.57 -0.35 1.08
N TRP A 126 17.43 0.78 1.77
CA TRP A 126 17.18 2.07 1.16
C TRP A 126 18.54 2.74 0.97
N GLN A 127 19.07 2.65 -0.23
CA GLN A 127 20.44 3.09 -0.56
C GLN A 127 20.65 4.58 -0.28
N GLY A 128 21.90 4.96 -0.08
CA GLY A 128 22.37 6.35 -0.08
C GLY A 128 22.33 6.97 -1.48
N ALA A 129 23.11 8.01 -1.72
CA ALA A 129 23.13 8.69 -3.02
C ALA A 129 23.77 7.83 -4.13
N THR A 130 24.63 6.88 -3.77
CA THR A 130 25.29 5.92 -4.64
C THR A 130 25.11 4.50 -4.12
N ALA A 131 25.33 3.50 -4.97
CA ALA A 131 25.29 2.09 -4.57
C ALA A 131 26.42 1.67 -3.61
N GLN A 132 27.47 2.47 -3.51
CA GLN A 132 28.60 2.27 -2.60
C GLN A 132 28.36 2.86 -1.21
N ASP A 133 27.39 3.75 -1.08
CA ASP A 133 27.02 4.32 0.23
C ASP A 133 26.35 3.24 1.08
N LYS A 134 26.56 3.30 2.39
CA LYS A 134 25.74 2.51 3.31
C LYS A 134 24.27 2.88 3.13
N PRO A 135 23.34 1.93 3.36
CA PRO A 135 21.92 2.24 3.37
C PRO A 135 21.60 3.38 4.35
N ILE A 136 20.78 4.34 3.93
CA ILE A 136 20.27 5.39 4.83
C ILE A 136 19.23 4.85 5.79
N LEU A 137 18.49 3.82 5.36
CA LEU A 137 17.56 3.04 6.16
C LEU A 137 17.63 1.57 5.75
N THR A 138 17.42 0.69 6.72
CA THR A 138 17.03 -0.70 6.48
C THR A 138 15.57 -0.88 6.80
N GLU A 139 14.90 -1.75 6.08
CA GLU A 139 13.47 -2.04 6.25
C GLU A 139 13.24 -3.54 6.33
N GLU A 140 12.39 -3.95 7.28
CA GLU A 140 11.72 -5.24 7.24
C GLU A 140 10.28 -5.01 6.83
N ARG A 141 9.87 -5.52 5.65
CA ARG A 141 8.52 -5.44 5.13
C ARG A 141 7.89 -6.82 5.07
N ALA A 142 6.92 -7.05 5.94
CA ALA A 142 6.14 -8.27 5.94
C ALA A 142 4.84 -8.06 5.18
N PHE A 143 4.51 -9.00 4.30
CA PHE A 143 3.18 -9.15 3.71
C PHE A 143 2.55 -10.43 4.23
N THR A 144 1.31 -10.34 4.71
CA THR A 144 0.48 -11.48 5.08
C THR A 144 -0.79 -11.45 4.26
N PHE A 145 -1.15 -12.58 3.68
CA PHE A 145 -2.31 -12.72 2.81
C PHE A 145 -3.38 -13.54 3.53
N THR A 146 -4.64 -13.13 3.40
CA THR A 146 -5.77 -13.82 4.03
C THR A 146 -6.92 -13.97 3.05
N LYS A 147 -7.67 -15.07 3.17
CA LYS A 147 -8.98 -15.17 2.53
C LYS A 147 -9.91 -14.21 3.27
N ALA A 148 -10.30 -13.14 2.59
CA ALA A 148 -11.15 -12.15 3.21
C ALA A 148 -12.61 -12.63 3.27
N THR A 149 -13.38 -12.08 4.22
CA THR A 149 -14.82 -12.29 4.29
C THR A 149 -15.51 -11.50 3.18
N ALA A 150 -16.52 -12.07 2.57
CA ALA A 150 -17.34 -11.35 1.57
C ALA A 150 -17.74 -9.95 2.09
N PRO A 151 -17.73 -8.93 1.23
CA PRO A 151 -17.62 -8.97 -0.23
C PRO A 151 -16.18 -9.06 -0.80
N PHE A 152 -15.16 -9.11 0.03
CA PHE A 152 -13.76 -9.15 -0.37
C PHE A 152 -13.30 -10.57 -0.69
N TYR A 153 -12.44 -10.73 -1.70
CA TYR A 153 -11.83 -12.02 -2.01
C TYR A 153 -10.39 -12.15 -1.50
N LEU A 154 -9.69 -11.02 -1.26
CA LEU A 154 -8.30 -11.00 -0.86
C LEU A 154 -8.04 -9.95 0.23
N GLY A 155 -7.37 -10.35 1.29
CA GLY A 155 -6.79 -9.47 2.29
C GLY A 155 -5.26 -9.47 2.18
N ILE A 156 -4.66 -8.28 2.23
CA ILE A 156 -3.22 -8.04 2.14
C ILE A 156 -2.81 -7.16 3.30
N GLU A 157 -2.25 -7.72 4.34
CA GLU A 157 -1.67 -6.94 5.43
C GLU A 157 -0.20 -6.64 5.14
N MET A 158 0.21 -5.38 5.30
CA MET A 158 1.59 -4.94 5.26
C MET A 158 2.00 -4.40 6.62
N LYS A 159 3.05 -4.97 7.18
CA LYS A 159 3.78 -4.43 8.33
C LYS A 159 5.17 -4.02 7.87
N THR A 160 5.62 -2.86 8.31
CA THR A 160 6.97 -2.41 8.00
C THR A 160 7.63 -1.76 9.19
N ALA A 161 8.95 -1.92 9.29
CA ALA A 161 9.80 -1.27 10.28
C ALA A 161 11.03 -0.73 9.57
N LEU A 162 11.15 0.60 9.55
CA LEU A 162 12.30 1.31 8.97
C LEU A 162 13.19 1.84 10.09
N LYS A 163 14.49 1.62 9.96
CA LYS A 163 15.47 2.15 10.92
C LYS A 163 16.76 2.58 10.22
N PRO A 164 17.43 3.65 10.68
CA PRO A 164 18.80 3.95 10.30
C PRO A 164 19.77 2.96 10.97
N ASP A 165 20.99 2.84 10.43
CA ASP A 165 22.08 2.08 11.05
C ASP A 165 22.58 2.77 12.34
N HIS A 166 22.58 4.10 12.34
CA HIS A 166 22.96 4.97 13.47
C HIS A 166 22.21 6.29 13.43
N GLY A 167 22.19 6.99 14.57
CA GLY A 167 21.61 8.31 14.69
C GLY A 167 20.10 8.35 14.49
N GLU A 168 19.60 9.47 14.01
CA GLU A 168 18.18 9.75 13.80
C GLU A 168 17.88 9.93 12.31
N ALA A 169 16.80 9.31 11.84
CA ALA A 169 16.22 9.55 10.53
C ALA A 169 14.87 10.25 10.68
N LYS A 170 14.73 11.46 10.14
CA LYS A 170 13.44 12.14 9.99
C LYS A 170 12.78 11.67 8.70
N ILE A 171 11.58 11.10 8.81
CA ILE A 171 10.81 10.53 7.70
C ILE A 171 9.61 11.43 7.44
N ASP A 172 9.57 12.07 6.27
CA ASP A 172 8.59 13.09 5.90
C ASP A 172 8.31 13.06 4.37
N GLY A 173 7.43 13.91 3.93
CA GLY A 173 7.04 14.18 2.56
C GLY A 173 5.90 15.17 2.52
N ASP A 174 5.34 15.39 1.35
CA ASP A 174 4.08 16.11 1.22
C ASP A 174 2.90 15.12 1.08
N PRO A 175 1.64 15.59 1.14
CA PRO A 175 0.47 14.74 1.05
C PRO A 175 0.29 13.96 -0.28
N GLU A 176 1.24 14.00 -1.18
CA GLU A 176 1.22 13.24 -2.42
C GLU A 176 2.44 12.35 -2.64
N HIS A 177 3.52 12.58 -1.87
CA HIS A 177 4.82 11.97 -2.12
C HIS A 177 5.42 11.31 -0.87
N ALA A 178 4.59 10.58 -0.13
CA ALA A 178 5.03 9.83 1.05
C ALA A 178 4.11 8.65 1.34
N GLY A 179 4.59 7.72 2.17
CA GLY A 179 3.85 6.65 2.81
C GLY A 179 3.53 5.44 1.95
N ALA A 180 2.56 4.68 2.41
CA ALA A 180 2.08 3.47 1.76
C ALA A 180 0.94 3.79 0.79
N GLN A 181 1.07 3.36 -0.47
CA GLN A 181 0.18 3.72 -1.56
C GLN A 181 -0.27 2.49 -2.34
N PHE A 182 -1.52 2.50 -2.77
CA PHE A 182 -2.06 1.63 -3.81
C PHE A 182 -2.16 2.43 -5.11
N ARG A 183 -1.72 1.85 -6.21
CA ARG A 183 -1.80 2.46 -7.54
C ARG A 183 -2.46 1.48 -8.51
N PRO A 184 -3.73 1.72 -8.90
CA PRO A 184 -4.40 0.92 -9.92
C PRO A 184 -3.65 0.93 -11.26
N SER A 185 -3.99 -0.02 -12.11
CA SER A 185 -3.45 -0.16 -13.46
C SER A 185 -3.54 1.15 -14.24
N GLU A 186 -2.60 1.34 -15.15
CA GLU A 186 -2.61 2.42 -16.15
C GLU A 186 -3.83 2.41 -17.05
N LYS A 187 -4.56 1.29 -17.10
CA LYS A 187 -5.79 1.10 -17.87
C LYS A 187 -7.07 1.52 -17.13
N ILE A 188 -6.93 2.19 -15.99
CA ILE A 188 -8.05 2.68 -15.20
C ILE A 188 -8.89 3.69 -15.99
N ASP A 189 -10.22 3.59 -15.86
CA ASP A 189 -11.15 4.63 -16.34
C ASP A 189 -11.31 5.72 -15.25
N GLY A 190 -10.50 6.76 -15.35
CA GLY A 190 -10.47 7.85 -14.37
C GLY A 190 -11.80 8.59 -14.22
N THR A 191 -12.70 8.52 -15.22
CA THR A 191 -14.02 9.15 -15.15
C THR A 191 -14.99 8.40 -14.24
N LYS A 192 -14.65 7.14 -13.89
CA LYS A 192 -15.45 6.26 -13.03
C LYS A 192 -14.83 6.00 -11.66
N THR A 193 -13.65 6.58 -11.40
CA THR A 193 -12.98 6.44 -10.10
C THR A 193 -13.76 7.18 -9.02
N THR A 194 -14.09 6.49 -7.94
CA THR A 194 -14.86 7.03 -6.81
C THR A 194 -14.18 6.65 -5.50
N TYR A 195 -14.21 7.55 -4.53
CA TYR A 195 -13.69 7.30 -3.19
C TYR A 195 -14.82 7.33 -2.15
N VAL A 196 -14.67 6.50 -1.12
CA VAL A 196 -15.58 6.42 0.02
C VAL A 196 -14.78 6.64 1.30
N TYR A 197 -15.20 7.61 2.11
CA TYR A 197 -14.53 7.96 3.36
C TYR A 197 -15.46 7.78 4.55
N PRO A 198 -14.95 7.35 5.73
CA PRO A 198 -15.70 7.35 6.97
C PRO A 198 -15.91 8.80 7.45
N GLY A 199 -17.16 9.18 7.67
CA GLY A 199 -17.55 10.50 8.14
C GLY A 199 -18.47 11.23 7.17
N LYS A 200 -19.22 12.19 7.72
CA LYS A 200 -20.07 13.08 6.95
C LYS A 200 -19.25 14.28 6.46
N ASP A 201 -19.45 14.69 5.21
CA ASP A 201 -18.87 15.90 4.61
C ASP A 201 -17.33 15.96 4.73
N VAL A 202 -16.65 14.81 4.50
CA VAL A 202 -15.20 14.70 4.62
C VAL A 202 -14.50 15.55 3.58
N LEU A 203 -13.66 16.47 4.04
CA LEU A 203 -12.76 17.27 3.21
C LEU A 203 -11.39 16.60 3.14
N ILE A 204 -11.17 15.76 2.12
CA ILE A 204 -10.01 14.86 2.03
C ILE A 204 -8.66 15.58 2.15
N HIS A 205 -8.53 16.78 1.62
CA HIS A 205 -7.29 17.57 1.72
C HIS A 205 -7.00 18.11 3.14
N LYS A 206 -7.99 18.08 4.05
CA LYS A 206 -7.88 18.62 5.41
C LYS A 206 -7.94 17.55 6.49
N VAL A 207 -8.66 16.47 6.23
CA VAL A 207 -8.85 15.39 7.22
C VAL A 207 -7.54 14.69 7.53
N ARG A 208 -7.44 14.19 8.77
CA ARG A 208 -6.31 13.39 9.25
C ARG A 208 -6.83 12.11 9.90
N ASP A 209 -5.97 11.14 9.97
CA ASP A 209 -6.18 9.90 10.73
C ASP A 209 -7.45 9.14 10.38
N LEU A 210 -7.83 9.12 9.07
CA LEU A 210 -8.93 8.28 8.63
C LEU A 210 -8.65 6.82 9.01
N THR A 211 -9.67 6.16 9.53
CA THR A 211 -9.61 4.76 9.92
C THR A 211 -9.51 3.84 8.70
N TRP A 212 -10.23 4.21 7.64
CA TRP A 212 -10.21 3.51 6.37
C TRP A 212 -10.54 4.46 5.20
N VAL A 213 -10.19 4.05 4.01
CA VAL A 213 -10.59 4.70 2.74
C VAL A 213 -10.83 3.60 1.73
N ALA A 214 -11.94 3.65 1.00
CA ALA A 214 -12.18 2.77 -0.14
C ALA A 214 -12.08 3.53 -1.46
N GLU A 215 -11.53 2.87 -2.46
CA GLU A 215 -11.52 3.29 -3.85
C GLU A 215 -12.32 2.29 -4.69
N VAL A 216 -13.28 2.79 -5.48
CA VAL A 216 -13.97 2.03 -6.52
C VAL A 216 -13.41 2.47 -7.85
N PHE A 217 -12.92 1.54 -8.65
CA PHE A 217 -12.26 1.81 -9.92
C PHE A 217 -12.62 0.79 -10.99
N THR A 218 -12.54 1.21 -12.25
CA THR A 218 -12.88 0.36 -13.40
C THR A 218 -11.66 0.18 -14.30
N ILE A 219 -11.34 -1.07 -14.65
CA ILE A 219 -10.26 -1.46 -15.56
C ILE A 219 -10.84 -2.37 -16.64
N GLU A 220 -10.68 -2.02 -17.92
CA GLU A 220 -11.17 -2.83 -19.05
C GLU A 220 -12.65 -3.25 -18.92
N GLY A 221 -13.48 -2.33 -18.41
CA GLY A 221 -14.92 -2.55 -18.23
C GLY A 221 -15.32 -3.35 -16.98
N LYS A 222 -14.37 -3.85 -16.21
CA LYS A 222 -14.61 -4.53 -14.93
C LYS A 222 -14.37 -3.57 -13.78
N THR A 223 -15.28 -3.56 -12.82
CA THR A 223 -15.20 -2.70 -11.62
C THR A 223 -14.67 -3.50 -10.44
N PHE A 224 -13.84 -2.84 -9.64
CA PHE A 224 -13.23 -3.38 -8.43
C PHE A 224 -13.29 -2.35 -7.31
N THR A 225 -13.16 -2.83 -6.08
CA THR A 225 -13.03 -1.99 -4.89
C THR A 225 -11.77 -2.39 -4.13
N ALA A 226 -10.95 -1.40 -3.78
CA ALA A 226 -9.82 -1.55 -2.87
C ALA A 226 -10.07 -0.72 -1.60
N LEU A 227 -10.14 -1.39 -0.45
CA LEU A 227 -10.30 -0.77 0.87
C LEU A 227 -8.97 -0.77 1.59
N LEU A 228 -8.47 0.41 1.96
CA LEU A 228 -7.29 0.58 2.81
C LEU A 228 -7.73 0.79 4.25
N LEU A 229 -7.22 -0.03 5.16
CA LEU A 229 -7.38 0.08 6.61
C LEU A 229 -6.10 0.64 7.23
N ASN A 230 -6.24 1.69 8.04
CA ASN A 230 -5.15 2.36 8.74
C ASN A 230 -5.13 1.94 10.22
N HIS A 231 -4.13 1.15 10.62
CA HIS A 231 -4.08 0.63 11.99
C HIS A 231 -3.87 1.77 13.01
N PRO A 232 -4.55 1.75 14.19
CA PRO A 232 -4.46 2.82 15.18
C PRO A 232 -3.07 3.00 15.82
N SER A 233 -2.16 2.03 15.66
CA SER A 233 -0.76 2.14 16.07
C SER A 233 0.11 2.97 15.11
N ASN A 234 -0.39 3.31 13.93
CA ASN A 234 0.33 4.17 13.00
C ASN A 234 0.47 5.59 13.56
N PRO A 235 1.47 6.36 13.12
CA PRO A 235 1.65 7.74 13.55
C PRO A 235 0.37 8.57 13.37
N LYS A 236 0.12 9.48 14.31
CA LYS A 236 -0.99 10.43 14.25
C LYS A 236 -0.66 11.61 13.32
N ASP A 237 -1.68 12.43 13.02
CA ASP A 237 -1.61 13.52 12.04
C ASP A 237 -1.31 13.00 10.61
N THR A 238 -1.71 11.75 10.34
CA THR A 238 -1.55 11.14 9.03
C THR A 238 -2.55 11.73 8.03
N ALA A 239 -2.03 12.35 6.96
CA ALA A 239 -2.81 12.81 5.83
C ALA A 239 -3.13 11.64 4.87
N PHE A 240 -4.09 11.85 3.97
CA PHE A 240 -4.44 10.87 2.94
C PHE A 240 -4.46 11.51 1.56
N SER A 241 -3.99 10.76 0.56
CA SER A 241 -4.23 11.03 -0.85
C SER A 241 -5.22 10.00 -1.37
N ALA A 242 -6.45 10.41 -1.58
CA ALA A 242 -7.51 9.52 -2.05
C ALA A 242 -8.53 10.35 -2.82
N TYR A 243 -8.10 11.00 -3.91
CA TYR A 243 -8.92 11.93 -4.67
C TYR A 243 -8.56 12.00 -6.16
N ARG A 244 -7.45 11.38 -6.57
CA ARG A 244 -6.96 11.45 -7.95
C ARG A 244 -7.77 10.57 -8.89
N ASP A 245 -8.05 11.05 -10.10
CA ASP A 245 -8.75 10.33 -11.16
C ASP A 245 -8.02 9.05 -11.60
N TYR A 246 -6.69 9.10 -11.60
CA TYR A 246 -5.86 7.93 -11.91
C TYR A 246 -5.74 6.92 -10.75
N GLY A 247 -6.48 7.11 -9.67
CA GLY A 247 -6.70 6.10 -8.64
C GLY A 247 -5.57 5.88 -7.64
N ARG A 248 -4.48 6.65 -7.64
CA ARG A 248 -3.48 6.50 -6.58
C ARG A 248 -4.04 6.99 -5.25
N PHE A 249 -4.08 6.11 -4.27
CA PHE A 249 -4.51 6.48 -2.92
C PHE A 249 -3.68 5.81 -1.83
N GLY A 250 -3.65 6.42 -0.65
CA GLY A 250 -2.92 5.91 0.50
C GLY A 250 -2.75 6.91 1.62
N ALA A 251 -1.95 6.53 2.60
CA ALA A 251 -1.71 7.26 3.84
C ALA A 251 -0.30 7.84 3.87
N PHE A 252 -0.15 9.05 4.44
CA PHE A 252 1.11 9.82 4.53
C PHE A 252 1.49 10.08 5.99
N PRO A 253 1.98 9.09 6.70
CA PRO A 253 2.51 9.28 8.04
C PRO A 253 3.86 9.99 7.98
N LYS A 254 4.17 10.72 9.04
CA LYS A 254 5.48 11.33 9.30
C LYS A 254 6.00 10.84 10.62
N GLY A 255 7.31 10.85 10.80
CA GLY A 255 7.90 10.50 12.08
C GLY A 255 9.42 10.49 12.08
N VAL A 256 9.94 9.89 13.13
CA VAL A 256 11.36 9.75 13.39
C VAL A 256 11.65 8.27 13.64
N ALA A 257 12.78 7.79 13.14
CA ALA A 257 13.33 6.50 13.44
C ALA A 257 14.71 6.61 14.06
N THR A 258 15.02 5.73 15.01
CA THR A 258 16.38 5.46 15.49
C THR A 258 16.67 3.96 15.40
N PRO A 259 17.92 3.49 15.59
CA PRO A 259 18.21 2.06 15.63
C PRO A 259 17.38 1.31 16.69
N GLU A 260 17.11 1.94 17.84
CA GLU A 260 16.36 1.35 18.98
C GLU A 260 14.84 1.52 18.83
N ALA A 261 14.40 2.55 18.11
CA ALA A 261 12.99 2.87 17.89
C ALA A 261 12.69 3.01 16.38
N PRO A 262 12.51 1.88 15.67
CA PRO A 262 12.16 1.89 14.25
C PRO A 262 10.83 2.59 13.98
N PHE A 263 10.72 3.28 12.85
CA PHE A 263 9.47 3.82 12.35
C PHE A 263 8.60 2.68 11.80
N LYS A 264 7.53 2.35 12.50
CA LYS A 264 6.68 1.21 12.21
C LYS A 264 5.35 1.64 11.60
N LEU A 265 4.91 0.92 10.57
CA LEU A 265 3.61 1.12 9.91
C LEU A 265 2.89 -0.22 9.78
N ARG A 266 1.55 -0.17 9.84
CA ARG A 266 0.68 -1.33 9.68
C ARG A 266 -0.57 -0.93 8.90
N TYR A 267 -0.76 -1.54 7.73
CA TYR A 267 -1.89 -1.32 6.85
C TYR A 267 -2.48 -2.65 6.40
N GLN A 268 -3.76 -2.64 6.03
CA GLN A 268 -4.36 -3.76 5.32
C GLN A 268 -5.13 -3.24 4.12
N TRP A 269 -4.97 -3.89 2.97
CA TRP A 269 -5.83 -3.71 1.80
C TRP A 269 -6.77 -4.90 1.69
N LEU A 270 -8.06 -4.63 1.49
CA LEU A 270 -9.06 -5.64 1.14
C LEU A 270 -9.55 -5.35 -0.27
N ILE A 271 -9.57 -6.40 -1.10
CA ILE A 271 -9.89 -6.27 -2.53
C ILE A 271 -11.18 -7.03 -2.81
N ALA A 272 -12.10 -6.37 -3.52
CA ALA A 272 -13.37 -6.94 -3.96
C ALA A 272 -13.57 -6.76 -5.46
N GLU A 273 -14.32 -7.68 -6.07
CA GLU A 273 -14.93 -7.46 -7.39
C GLU A 273 -16.21 -6.64 -7.22
N GLY A 274 -16.47 -5.75 -8.17
CA GLY A 274 -17.67 -4.92 -8.18
C GLY A 274 -17.53 -3.58 -7.47
N ASP A 275 -18.61 -2.83 -7.50
CA ASP A 275 -18.78 -1.53 -6.84
C ASP A 275 -19.30 -1.77 -5.41
N VAL A 276 -18.39 -1.91 -4.47
CA VAL A 276 -18.72 -2.10 -3.06
C VAL A 276 -18.61 -0.76 -2.34
N ARG A 277 -19.71 -0.30 -1.74
CA ARG A 277 -19.79 0.96 -0.94
C ARG A 277 -20.44 0.71 0.42
N ASP A 278 -20.38 -0.52 0.90
CA ASP A 278 -20.98 -0.94 2.16
C ASP A 278 -20.17 -0.46 3.36
N ALA A 279 -20.60 0.66 3.95
CA ALA A 279 -19.96 1.24 5.13
C ALA A 279 -19.91 0.28 6.32
N ALA A 280 -20.93 -0.59 6.48
CA ALA A 280 -20.96 -1.55 7.59
C ALA A 280 -19.88 -2.64 7.38
N ALA A 281 -19.75 -3.18 6.16
CA ALA A 281 -18.71 -4.14 5.84
C ALA A 281 -17.30 -3.50 6.00
N PHE A 282 -17.11 -2.25 5.60
CA PHE A 282 -15.82 -1.53 5.76
C PHE A 282 -15.48 -1.31 7.23
N GLN A 283 -16.46 -0.87 8.04
CA GLN A 283 -16.25 -0.65 9.46
C GLN A 283 -16.03 -1.96 10.22
N GLN A 284 -16.74 -3.03 9.88
CA GLN A 284 -16.53 -4.35 10.47
C GLN A 284 -15.11 -4.88 10.17
N ALA A 285 -14.66 -4.72 8.93
CA ALA A 285 -13.29 -5.09 8.55
C ALA A 285 -12.25 -4.27 9.33
N TYR A 286 -12.47 -2.96 9.47
CA TYR A 286 -11.60 -2.12 10.29
C TYR A 286 -11.58 -2.55 11.75
N ASN A 287 -12.74 -2.80 12.36
CA ASN A 287 -12.84 -3.23 13.76
C ASN A 287 -12.07 -4.54 14.00
N ALA A 288 -12.20 -5.50 13.07
CA ALA A 288 -11.45 -6.76 13.15
C ALA A 288 -9.92 -6.53 13.03
N PHE A 289 -9.48 -5.66 12.12
CA PHE A 289 -8.07 -5.34 11.93
C PHE A 289 -7.46 -4.55 13.08
N ALA A 290 -8.21 -3.58 13.61
CA ALA A 290 -7.76 -2.66 14.65
C ALA A 290 -7.97 -3.21 16.10
N GLY A 291 -8.76 -4.27 16.27
CA GLY A 291 -9.16 -4.78 17.58
C GLY A 291 -10.11 -3.80 18.30
N THR A 292 -11.05 -3.19 17.57
CA THR A 292 -12.02 -2.22 18.08
C THR A 292 -13.44 -2.69 17.85
N ASP A 293 -14.41 -1.98 18.43
CA ASP A 293 -15.84 -2.20 18.24
C ASP A 293 -16.56 -0.85 18.03
N ALA A 294 -16.00 -0.05 17.11
CA ALA A 294 -16.56 1.25 16.78
C ALA A 294 -17.82 1.10 15.90
N PRO A 295 -18.86 1.94 16.10
CA PRO A 295 -20.06 1.90 15.29
C PRO A 295 -19.77 2.30 13.85
N THR A 296 -20.60 1.83 12.91
CA THR A 296 -20.54 2.22 11.51
C THR A 296 -20.75 3.73 11.36
N PRO A 297 -19.77 4.47 10.83
CA PRO A 297 -19.91 5.91 10.61
C PRO A 297 -20.81 6.19 9.40
N PRO A 298 -21.40 7.40 9.30
CA PRO A 298 -21.85 7.89 8.01
C PRO A 298 -20.69 7.95 7.03
N VAL A 299 -20.96 8.00 5.74
CA VAL A 299 -19.92 8.03 4.71
C VAL A 299 -20.06 9.25 3.81
N THR A 300 -18.92 9.71 3.30
CA THR A 300 -18.83 10.63 2.17
C THR A 300 -18.40 9.85 0.95
N VAL A 301 -19.14 9.96 -0.14
CA VAL A 301 -18.78 9.38 -1.46
C VAL A 301 -18.40 10.53 -2.39
N MET A 302 -17.24 10.44 -3.03
CA MET A 302 -16.71 11.47 -3.91
C MET A 302 -16.24 10.88 -5.23
N LEU A 303 -16.72 11.43 -6.35
CA LEU A 303 -16.10 11.18 -7.65
C LEU A 303 -14.69 11.79 -7.65
N ALA A 304 -13.73 11.09 -8.20
CA ALA A 304 -12.34 11.55 -8.26
C ALA A 304 -12.22 12.92 -8.94
N GLU A 305 -11.30 13.73 -8.43
CA GLU A 305 -11.01 15.06 -8.98
C GLU A 305 -10.43 14.92 -10.39
N GLN A 306 -11.12 15.46 -11.36
CA GLN A 306 -10.66 15.46 -12.76
C GLN A 306 -9.53 16.48 -12.96
N PRO A 307 -8.58 16.22 -13.89
CA PRO A 307 -7.55 17.18 -14.21
C PRO A 307 -8.16 18.51 -14.65
N LYS A 308 -7.62 19.60 -14.12
CA LYS A 308 -8.03 20.94 -14.61
C LYS A 308 -7.67 21.05 -16.09
N PRO A 309 -8.54 21.61 -16.94
CA PRO A 309 -8.20 21.90 -18.32
C PRO A 309 -6.89 22.71 -18.38
N LYS A 310 -5.94 22.26 -19.21
CA LYS A 310 -4.72 23.04 -19.43
C LYS A 310 -5.13 24.40 -19.98
N ALA A 311 -4.69 25.48 -19.33
CA ALA A 311 -4.87 26.81 -19.91
C ALA A 311 -4.30 26.82 -21.34
N PRO A 312 -4.99 27.46 -22.30
CA PRO A 312 -4.48 27.54 -23.67
C PRO A 312 -3.07 28.15 -23.64
N ALA A 313 -2.14 27.51 -24.35
CA ALA A 313 -0.80 28.04 -24.48
C ALA A 313 -0.88 29.48 -24.97
N LYS A 314 -0.34 30.43 -24.22
CA LYS A 314 -0.20 31.81 -24.67
C LYS A 314 0.64 31.76 -25.95
N LYS A 315 0.01 32.15 -27.08
CA LYS A 315 0.70 32.33 -28.37
C LYS A 315 1.67 33.50 -28.29
#